data_483720277435dc27667cd1ac711e0bd4
#
_entry.id   483720277435dc27667cd1ac711e0bd4
#
_cell.length_a   1.000
_cell.length_b   1.000
_cell.length_c   1.000
_cell.angle_alpha   90.00
_cell.angle_beta   90.00
_cell.angle_gamma   90.00
#
_symmetry.space_group_name_H-M   'P 1'
#
loop_
_entity.id
_entity.type
_entity.pdbx_description
1 polymer ?
#
loop_
_entity_poly.entity_id
_entity_poly.type
_entity_poly.pdbx_seq_one_letter_code
_entity_poly.pdbx_strand_id
1 'polypeptide(L)'
;MRIKPPKIIRRLMPDLIWEIDDPQSVFLTFDDGPTPGITEWILSVLDKYDAKATFFVLGRNVEMYPDLFRRIVDAGHRVGNHTYSHQKGWGMSLERYVEDIDYANGYIRSDLFRPPYARVTPSQTRAIAQRYKIVMWDIISRDYNRRLSPRACLRNVTKHLAGGSIVVFHDSEKSFRNMRYALPRTLERCRELGLSCKAIEL
;
A
#
# COMPACT_ATOMS: atom_id res chain seq x y z
N MET A 1 12.14 -2.86 12.89
CA MET A 1 11.95 -2.78 11.42
C MET A 1 12.42 -1.42 10.95
N ARG A 2 13.23 -1.36 9.89
CA ARG A 2 13.72 -0.10 9.32
C ARG A 2 12.60 0.61 8.55
N ILE A 3 12.64 1.94 8.48
CA ILE A 3 11.65 2.76 7.74
C ILE A 3 11.85 2.59 6.23
N LYS A 4 13.10 2.60 5.78
CA LYS A 4 13.49 2.31 4.39
C LYS A 4 14.12 0.93 4.29
N PRO A 5 13.76 0.13 3.28
CA PRO A 5 14.44 -1.13 2.99
C PRO A 5 15.93 -0.89 2.68
N PRO A 6 16.84 -1.77 3.14
CA PRO A 6 18.26 -1.66 2.79
C PRO A 6 18.46 -1.77 1.28
N LYS A 7 19.40 -0.97 0.73
CA LYS A 7 19.73 -0.98 -0.71
C LYS A 7 20.13 -2.39 -1.22
N ILE A 8 20.79 -3.17 -0.35
CA ILE A 8 21.19 -4.55 -0.70
C ILE A 8 19.99 -5.46 -0.99
N ILE A 9 18.89 -5.32 -0.21
CA ILE A 9 17.66 -6.10 -0.43
C ILE A 9 17.03 -5.75 -1.77
N ARG A 10 16.98 -4.45 -2.10
CA ARG A 10 16.46 -4.00 -3.40
C ARG A 10 17.26 -4.56 -4.58
N ARG A 11 18.60 -4.62 -4.45
CA ARG A 11 19.50 -5.20 -5.48
C ARG A 11 19.33 -6.71 -5.63
N LEU A 12 19.06 -7.42 -4.55
CA LEU A 12 18.85 -8.87 -4.55
C LEU A 12 17.46 -9.30 -5.06
N MET A 13 16.52 -8.36 -5.14
CA MET A 13 15.13 -8.61 -5.56
C MET A 13 14.72 -7.59 -6.63
N PRO A 14 15.32 -7.66 -7.85
CA PRO A 14 15.06 -6.69 -8.91
C PRO A 14 13.64 -6.76 -9.49
N ASP A 15 12.97 -7.91 -9.36
CA ASP A 15 11.58 -8.11 -9.82
C ASP A 15 10.56 -7.40 -8.92
N LEU A 16 10.99 -6.80 -7.81
CA LEU A 16 10.12 -6.07 -6.88
C LEU A 16 10.26 -4.57 -7.09
N ILE A 17 9.12 -3.88 -7.16
CA ILE A 17 9.05 -2.43 -7.36
C ILE A 17 9.10 -1.74 -5.99
N TRP A 18 10.17 -1.00 -5.73
CA TRP A 18 10.43 -0.33 -4.46
C TRP A 18 10.20 1.17 -4.50
N GLU A 19 10.35 1.76 -5.66
CA GLU A 19 10.18 3.18 -5.97
C GLU A 19 9.82 3.31 -7.45
N ILE A 20 9.28 4.45 -7.86
CA ILE A 20 8.86 4.72 -9.24
C ILE A 20 9.74 5.86 -9.77
N ASP A 21 10.16 5.75 -11.02
CA ASP A 21 10.97 6.79 -11.67
C ASP A 21 10.07 7.97 -12.12
N ASP A 22 9.59 8.71 -11.12
CA ASP A 22 8.85 9.97 -11.29
C ASP A 22 9.29 10.96 -10.19
N PRO A 23 10.28 11.82 -10.46
CA PRO A 23 10.84 12.73 -9.46
C PRO A 23 9.87 13.83 -9.01
N GLN A 24 8.74 13.99 -9.67
CA GLN A 24 7.73 15.00 -9.35
C GLN A 24 6.53 14.46 -8.57
N SER A 25 6.49 13.14 -8.34
CA SER A 25 5.32 12.52 -7.70
C SER A 25 5.70 11.63 -6.51
N VAL A 26 4.75 11.49 -5.60
CA VAL A 26 4.76 10.54 -4.48
C VAL A 26 3.58 9.60 -4.63
N PHE A 27 3.78 8.33 -4.33
CA PHE A 27 2.79 7.28 -4.46
C PHE A 27 2.34 6.82 -3.07
N LEU A 28 1.26 7.44 -2.59
CA LEU A 28 0.65 7.01 -1.32
C LEU A 28 -0.08 5.69 -1.52
N THR A 29 0.15 4.75 -0.63
CA THR A 29 -0.50 3.44 -0.68
C THR A 29 -1.11 3.07 0.66
N PHE A 30 -2.25 2.36 0.61
CA PHE A 30 -3.00 1.92 1.78
C PHE A 30 -3.20 0.40 1.69
N ASP A 31 -2.75 -0.32 2.72
CA ASP A 31 -2.90 -1.78 2.81
C ASP A 31 -4.03 -2.15 3.78
N ASP A 32 -4.58 -3.36 3.69
CA ASP A 32 -5.55 -4.02 4.58
C ASP A 32 -7.03 -3.71 4.34
N GLY A 33 -7.38 -2.62 3.66
CA GLY A 33 -8.77 -2.19 3.43
C GLY A 33 -9.57 -3.09 2.44
N PRO A 34 -10.77 -2.65 2.03
CA PRO A 34 -11.49 -1.50 2.56
C PRO A 34 -12.04 -1.72 3.97
N THR A 35 -12.04 -0.67 4.79
CA THR A 35 -12.53 -0.70 6.19
C THR A 35 -13.56 0.40 6.39
N PRO A 36 -14.84 0.09 6.70
CA PRO A 36 -15.90 1.07 6.90
C PRO A 36 -15.53 2.18 7.89
N GLY A 37 -15.91 3.42 7.58
CA GLY A 37 -15.59 4.61 8.35
C GLY A 37 -14.15 5.12 8.14
N ILE A 38 -13.19 4.23 7.95
CA ILE A 38 -11.77 4.58 7.78
C ILE A 38 -11.47 4.86 6.30
N THR A 39 -11.86 3.95 5.41
CA THR A 39 -11.67 4.14 3.96
C THR A 39 -12.38 5.39 3.47
N GLU A 40 -13.62 5.65 3.91
CA GLU A 40 -14.36 6.87 3.55
C GLU A 40 -13.63 8.12 4.03
N TRP A 41 -13.07 8.07 5.25
CA TRP A 41 -12.28 9.18 5.77
C TRP A 41 -11.01 9.39 4.93
N ILE A 42 -10.30 8.32 4.54
CA ILE A 42 -9.12 8.42 3.66
C ILE A 42 -9.51 9.06 2.32
N LEU A 43 -10.59 8.58 1.68
CA LEU A 43 -11.08 9.13 0.42
C LEU A 43 -11.39 10.63 0.53
N SER A 44 -12.07 11.05 1.61
CA SER A 44 -12.39 12.46 1.84
C SER A 44 -11.15 13.34 2.04
N VAL A 45 -10.10 12.79 2.67
CA VAL A 45 -8.82 13.50 2.84
C VAL A 45 -8.09 13.60 1.52
N LEU A 46 -8.01 12.53 0.74
CA LEU A 46 -7.34 12.53 -0.56
C LEU A 46 -8.02 13.51 -1.52
N ASP A 47 -9.34 13.52 -1.58
CA ASP A 47 -10.13 14.45 -2.40
C ASP A 47 -9.84 15.92 -2.06
N LYS A 48 -9.81 16.27 -0.77
CA LYS A 48 -9.47 17.62 -0.30
C LYS A 48 -8.12 18.14 -0.80
N TYR A 49 -7.17 17.25 -1.09
CA TYR A 49 -5.82 17.59 -1.55
C TYR A 49 -5.61 17.33 -3.04
N ASP A 50 -6.66 16.97 -3.79
CA ASP A 50 -6.60 16.53 -5.20
C ASP A 50 -5.55 15.43 -5.40
N ALA A 51 -5.47 14.50 -4.46
CA ALA A 51 -4.49 13.43 -4.42
C ALA A 51 -5.09 12.11 -4.89
N LYS A 52 -4.33 11.36 -5.69
CA LYS A 52 -4.67 9.98 -6.03
C LYS A 52 -3.73 9.02 -5.30
N ALA A 53 -4.22 7.82 -5.03
CA ALA A 53 -3.50 6.81 -4.25
C ALA A 53 -3.77 5.40 -4.78
N THR A 54 -3.03 4.42 -4.26
CA THR A 54 -3.24 3.00 -4.56
C THR A 54 -3.63 2.24 -3.30
N PHE A 55 -4.70 1.47 -3.35
CA PHE A 55 -5.20 0.67 -2.23
C PHE A 55 -4.91 -0.81 -2.50
N PHE A 56 -4.04 -1.42 -1.69
CA PHE A 56 -3.81 -2.86 -1.70
C PHE A 56 -4.82 -3.53 -0.75
N VAL A 57 -5.92 -3.98 -1.35
CA VAL A 57 -7.09 -4.43 -0.60
C VAL A 57 -7.10 -5.93 -0.37
N LEU A 58 -7.73 -6.37 0.71
CA LEU A 58 -7.98 -7.77 1.01
C LEU A 58 -9.22 -8.26 0.27
N GLY A 59 -9.12 -9.39 -0.42
CA GLY A 59 -10.26 -9.95 -1.16
C GLY A 59 -11.49 -10.16 -0.28
N ARG A 60 -11.33 -10.66 0.96
CA ARG A 60 -12.43 -10.83 1.93
C ARG A 60 -13.13 -9.51 2.29
N ASN A 61 -12.38 -8.40 2.35
CA ASN A 61 -12.96 -7.10 2.67
C ASN A 61 -13.70 -6.52 1.46
N VAL A 62 -13.20 -6.78 0.24
CA VAL A 62 -13.90 -6.41 -1.00
C VAL A 62 -15.22 -7.18 -1.12
N GLU A 63 -15.21 -8.47 -0.84
CA GLU A 63 -16.42 -9.30 -0.82
C GLU A 63 -17.43 -8.81 0.22
N MET A 64 -16.97 -8.42 1.40
CA MET A 64 -17.80 -7.94 2.52
C MET A 64 -18.34 -6.53 2.28
N TYR A 65 -17.56 -5.66 1.62
CA TYR A 65 -17.86 -4.24 1.44
C TYR A 65 -17.72 -3.80 -0.03
N PRO A 66 -18.47 -4.41 -0.98
CA PRO A 66 -18.31 -4.17 -2.41
C PRO A 66 -18.63 -2.74 -2.83
N ASP A 67 -19.58 -2.08 -2.16
CA ASP A 67 -19.93 -0.68 -2.45
C ASP A 67 -18.82 0.28 -2.02
N LEU A 68 -18.15 0.01 -0.91
CA LEU A 68 -17.02 0.80 -0.46
C LEU A 68 -15.81 0.62 -1.39
N PHE A 69 -15.58 -0.62 -1.85
CA PHE A 69 -14.56 -0.89 -2.87
C PHE A 69 -14.86 -0.14 -4.17
N ARG A 70 -16.11 -0.15 -4.64
CA ARG A 70 -16.50 0.62 -5.83
C ARG A 70 -16.21 2.10 -5.67
N ARG A 71 -16.50 2.69 -4.51
CA ARG A 71 -16.19 4.10 -4.23
C ARG A 71 -14.69 4.43 -4.33
N ILE A 72 -13.78 3.51 -3.96
CA ILE A 72 -12.34 3.69 -4.18
C ILE A 72 -12.04 3.84 -5.67
N VAL A 73 -12.60 2.94 -6.48
CA VAL A 73 -12.39 2.92 -7.94
C VAL A 73 -13.02 4.15 -8.62
N ASP A 74 -14.27 4.47 -8.28
CA ASP A 74 -15.01 5.60 -8.86
C ASP A 74 -14.37 6.96 -8.52
N ALA A 75 -13.68 7.06 -7.38
CA ALA A 75 -12.88 8.22 -7.01
C ALA A 75 -11.54 8.33 -7.79
N GLY A 76 -11.28 7.43 -8.74
CA GLY A 76 -10.09 7.44 -9.59
C GLY A 76 -8.82 6.98 -8.89
N HIS A 77 -8.94 6.20 -7.82
CA HIS A 77 -7.79 5.54 -7.18
C HIS A 77 -7.50 4.20 -7.85
N ARG A 78 -6.24 3.77 -7.77
CA ARG A 78 -5.84 2.44 -8.22
C ARG A 78 -6.05 1.43 -7.09
N VAL A 79 -6.37 0.19 -7.48
CA VAL A 79 -6.47 -0.93 -6.53
C VAL A 79 -5.40 -1.98 -6.85
N GLY A 80 -4.93 -2.68 -5.83
CA GLY A 80 -4.00 -3.79 -5.91
C GLY A 80 -4.44 -4.93 -5.00
N ASN A 81 -3.96 -6.13 -5.29
CA ASN A 81 -4.26 -7.35 -4.56
C ASN A 81 -3.33 -7.47 -3.33
N HIS A 82 -3.93 -7.69 -2.13
CA HIS A 82 -3.20 -7.93 -0.87
C HIS A 82 -3.55 -9.30 -0.27
N THR A 83 -3.79 -10.31 -1.13
CA THR A 83 -4.34 -11.63 -0.82
C THR A 83 -5.82 -11.59 -0.38
N TYR A 84 -6.46 -12.75 -0.28
CA TYR A 84 -7.82 -12.81 0.24
C TYR A 84 -7.85 -12.72 1.77
N SER A 85 -7.01 -13.52 2.42
CA SER A 85 -7.07 -13.75 3.87
C SER A 85 -5.94 -13.09 4.67
N HIS A 86 -5.12 -12.21 4.05
CA HIS A 86 -3.96 -11.55 4.65
C HIS A 86 -2.87 -12.52 5.10
N GLN A 87 -2.69 -13.60 4.34
CA GLN A 87 -1.68 -14.62 4.65
C GLN A 87 -0.26 -14.16 4.23
N LYS A 88 0.71 -14.49 5.07
CA LYS A 88 2.12 -14.35 4.72
C LYS A 88 2.55 -15.55 3.85
N GLY A 89 3.34 -15.33 2.80
CA GLY A 89 3.82 -16.42 1.95
C GLY A 89 4.75 -17.39 2.70
N TRP A 90 5.53 -16.90 3.68
CA TRP A 90 6.41 -17.75 4.47
C TRP A 90 5.62 -18.78 5.29
N GLY A 91 5.97 -20.06 5.11
CA GLY A 91 5.31 -21.18 5.79
C GLY A 91 4.08 -21.72 5.05
N MET A 92 3.76 -21.16 3.87
CA MET A 92 2.75 -21.69 2.94
C MET A 92 3.42 -22.35 1.73
N SER A 93 2.79 -23.40 1.17
CA SER A 93 3.19 -23.91 -0.12
C SER A 93 2.93 -22.87 -1.22
N LEU A 94 3.64 -22.98 -2.35
CA LEU A 94 3.45 -22.09 -3.48
C LEU A 94 2.00 -22.11 -3.97
N GLU A 95 1.44 -23.30 -4.12
CA GLU A 95 0.10 -23.53 -4.67
C GLU A 95 -0.95 -22.82 -3.81
N ARG A 96 -0.95 -23.07 -2.50
CA ARG A 96 -1.92 -22.46 -1.57
C ARG A 96 -1.80 -20.94 -1.52
N TYR A 97 -0.57 -20.42 -1.62
CA TYR A 97 -0.37 -18.96 -1.60
C TYR A 97 -0.89 -18.31 -2.88
N VAL A 98 -0.64 -18.95 -4.03
CA VAL A 98 -1.15 -18.49 -5.33
C VAL A 98 -2.67 -18.62 -5.40
N GLU A 99 -3.26 -19.71 -4.89
CA GLU A 99 -4.71 -19.89 -4.79
C GLU A 99 -5.37 -18.75 -3.98
N ASP A 100 -4.80 -18.35 -2.84
CA ASP A 100 -5.34 -17.25 -2.02
C ASP A 100 -5.26 -15.89 -2.74
N ILE A 101 -4.19 -15.66 -3.52
CA ILE A 101 -4.04 -14.47 -4.38
C ILE A 101 -5.07 -14.49 -5.52
N ASP A 102 -5.23 -15.63 -6.19
CA ASP A 102 -6.14 -15.75 -7.33
C ASP A 102 -7.59 -15.64 -6.90
N TYR A 103 -7.93 -16.22 -5.76
CA TYR A 103 -9.27 -16.09 -5.19
C TYR A 103 -9.59 -14.62 -4.86
N ALA A 104 -8.65 -13.90 -4.28
CA ALA A 104 -8.79 -12.45 -4.07
C ALA A 104 -8.97 -11.70 -5.39
N ASN A 105 -8.22 -12.08 -6.44
CA ASN A 105 -8.28 -11.39 -7.71
C ASN A 105 -9.60 -11.57 -8.48
N GLY A 106 -10.38 -12.59 -8.13
CA GLY A 106 -11.77 -12.73 -8.61
C GLY A 106 -12.65 -11.54 -8.24
N TYR A 107 -12.38 -10.92 -7.08
CA TYR A 107 -13.08 -9.73 -6.58
C TYR A 107 -12.41 -8.42 -7.00
N ILE A 108 -11.06 -8.36 -6.97
CA ILE A 108 -10.27 -7.12 -7.09
C ILE A 108 -9.98 -6.75 -8.56
N ARG A 109 -9.64 -7.75 -9.39
CA ARG A 109 -9.31 -7.61 -10.81
C ARG A 109 -8.17 -6.61 -11.06
N SER A 110 -7.03 -6.86 -10.44
CA SER A 110 -5.83 -6.01 -10.57
C SER A 110 -4.61 -6.81 -11.03
N ASP A 111 -3.69 -6.15 -11.72
CA ASP A 111 -2.36 -6.63 -12.06
C ASP A 111 -1.29 -6.23 -11.04
N LEU A 112 -1.66 -5.42 -10.02
CA LEU A 112 -0.77 -5.05 -8.92
C LEU A 112 -0.96 -6.02 -7.74
N PHE A 113 0.15 -6.41 -7.14
CA PHE A 113 0.16 -7.25 -5.95
C PHE A 113 1.14 -6.72 -4.91
N ARG A 114 0.77 -6.79 -3.63
CA ARG A 114 1.67 -6.56 -2.51
C ARG A 114 1.57 -7.70 -1.51
N PRO A 115 2.70 -8.39 -1.20
CA PRO A 115 2.68 -9.48 -0.24
C PRO A 115 2.48 -8.97 1.19
N PRO A 116 1.54 -9.53 1.97
CA PRO A 116 1.40 -9.23 3.38
C PRO A 116 2.72 -9.38 4.14
N TYR A 117 3.01 -8.43 5.04
CA TYR A 117 4.25 -8.40 5.86
C TYR A 117 5.56 -8.35 5.07
N ALA A 118 5.56 -8.15 3.76
CA ALA A 118 6.70 -8.36 2.85
C ALA A 118 7.30 -9.79 2.95
N ARG A 119 6.46 -10.79 3.27
CA ARG A 119 6.92 -12.16 3.51
C ARG A 119 6.53 -13.06 2.35
N VAL A 120 7.39 -13.10 1.36
CA VAL A 120 7.28 -13.93 0.16
C VAL A 120 8.62 -14.65 -0.08
N THR A 121 8.58 -15.91 -0.51
CA THR A 121 9.80 -16.67 -0.87
C THR A 121 10.23 -16.35 -2.30
N PRO A 122 11.51 -16.61 -2.67
CA PRO A 122 11.96 -16.40 -4.06
C PRO A 122 11.17 -17.22 -5.10
N SER A 123 10.72 -18.44 -4.76
CA SER A 123 9.89 -19.26 -5.66
C SER A 123 8.50 -18.65 -5.84
N GLN A 124 7.87 -18.18 -4.76
CA GLN A 124 6.60 -17.48 -4.81
C GLN A 124 6.73 -16.18 -5.60
N THR A 125 7.79 -15.39 -5.37
CA THR A 125 8.05 -14.15 -6.12
C THR A 125 8.09 -14.40 -7.62
N ARG A 126 8.88 -15.39 -8.07
CA ARG A 126 8.98 -15.73 -9.50
C ARG A 126 7.64 -16.16 -10.11
N ALA A 127 6.87 -16.96 -9.42
CA ALA A 127 5.57 -17.41 -9.91
C ALA A 127 4.54 -16.25 -10.00
N ILE A 128 4.51 -15.40 -8.97
CA ILE A 128 3.61 -14.25 -8.91
C ILE A 128 3.99 -13.18 -9.94
N ALA A 129 5.28 -12.93 -10.16
CA ALA A 129 5.78 -11.93 -11.11
C ALA A 129 5.44 -12.24 -12.58
N GLN A 130 5.06 -13.48 -12.90
CA GLN A 130 4.57 -13.83 -14.25
C GLN A 130 3.19 -13.20 -14.57
N ARG A 131 2.44 -12.81 -13.56
CA ARG A 131 1.05 -12.36 -13.69
C ARG A 131 0.77 -11.01 -13.01
N TYR A 132 1.61 -10.64 -12.05
CA TYR A 132 1.44 -9.44 -11.24
C TYR A 132 2.73 -8.63 -11.18
N LYS A 133 2.58 -7.32 -11.15
CA LYS A 133 3.62 -6.39 -10.76
C LYS A 133 3.67 -6.33 -9.24
N ILE A 134 4.77 -6.79 -8.65
CA ILE A 134 4.89 -6.88 -7.19
C ILE A 134 5.42 -5.57 -6.63
N VAL A 135 4.53 -4.81 -6.00
CA VAL A 135 4.83 -3.48 -5.47
C VAL A 135 5.17 -3.56 -3.99
N MET A 136 6.37 -3.14 -3.66
CA MET A 136 6.85 -2.98 -2.30
C MET A 136 6.72 -1.52 -1.85
N TRP A 137 7.69 -1.00 -1.11
CA TRP A 137 7.71 0.39 -0.65
C TRP A 137 9.12 0.91 -0.44
N ASP A 138 9.24 2.22 -0.55
CA ASP A 138 10.41 2.97 -0.17
C ASP A 138 10.32 3.42 1.30
N ILE A 139 9.11 3.81 1.74
CA ILE A 139 8.86 4.34 3.07
C ILE A 139 7.67 3.62 3.72
N ILE A 140 7.87 3.12 4.94
CA ILE A 140 6.77 2.60 5.76
C ILE A 140 6.49 3.52 6.95
N SER A 141 5.24 3.98 7.07
CA SER A 141 4.82 4.89 8.14
C SER A 141 4.90 4.27 9.54
N ARG A 142 4.69 2.94 9.64
CA ARG A 142 4.51 2.16 10.87
C ARG A 142 3.31 2.61 11.70
N ASP A 143 2.27 3.10 11.06
CA ASP A 143 1.03 3.56 11.67
C ASP A 143 0.32 2.49 12.50
N TYR A 144 0.45 1.22 12.12
CA TYR A 144 -0.07 0.06 12.84
C TYR A 144 0.58 -0.17 14.23
N ASN A 145 1.71 0.47 14.51
CA ASN A 145 2.38 0.31 15.80
C ASN A 145 1.76 1.20 16.87
N ARG A 146 0.90 0.65 17.70
CA ARG A 146 0.20 1.35 18.78
C ARG A 146 1.12 2.01 19.82
N ARG A 147 2.39 1.55 19.92
CA ARG A 147 3.40 2.16 20.80
C ARG A 147 4.06 3.40 20.19
N LEU A 148 3.87 3.60 18.89
CA LEU A 148 4.39 4.78 18.19
C LEU A 148 3.46 5.97 18.41
N SER A 149 4.01 7.16 18.68
CA SER A 149 3.20 8.37 18.71
C SER A 149 2.80 8.81 17.30
N PRO A 150 1.66 9.49 17.12
CA PRO A 150 1.27 10.03 15.82
C PRO A 150 2.32 10.96 15.20
N ARG A 151 3.02 11.76 16.02
CA ARG A 151 4.13 12.63 15.55
C ARG A 151 5.33 11.81 15.06
N ALA A 152 5.63 10.68 15.69
CA ALA A 152 6.71 9.81 15.24
C ALA A 152 6.33 9.06 13.96
N CYS A 153 5.07 8.69 13.79
CA CYS A 153 4.55 8.15 12.53
C CYS A 153 4.73 9.15 11.38
N LEU A 154 4.30 10.39 11.57
CA LEU A 154 4.52 11.47 10.60
C LEU A 154 6.00 11.63 10.25
N ARG A 155 6.88 11.70 11.24
CA ARG A 155 8.33 11.85 11.03
C ARG A 155 8.95 10.70 10.24
N ASN A 156 8.45 9.46 10.42
CA ASN A 156 8.90 8.31 9.64
C ASN A 156 8.69 8.54 8.13
N VAL A 157 7.60 9.20 7.76
CA VAL A 157 7.30 9.51 6.36
C VAL A 157 8.05 10.77 5.91
N THR A 158 7.81 11.90 6.55
CA THR A 158 8.25 13.21 6.05
C THR A 158 9.76 13.39 6.03
N LYS A 159 10.50 12.71 6.91
CA LYS A 159 11.98 12.73 6.93
C LYS A 159 12.61 12.12 5.67
N HIS A 160 11.92 11.22 5.00
CA HIS A 160 12.45 10.43 3.89
C HIS A 160 11.71 10.66 2.58
N LEU A 161 10.69 11.51 2.58
CA LEU A 161 9.83 11.80 1.45
C LEU A 161 10.61 12.46 0.31
N ALA A 162 10.52 11.89 -0.87
CA ALA A 162 11.14 12.40 -2.10
C ALA A 162 10.29 11.96 -3.30
N GLY A 163 10.52 12.57 -4.46
CA GLY A 163 9.92 12.10 -5.70
C GLY A 163 10.26 10.63 -5.97
N GLY A 164 9.31 9.89 -6.48
CA GLY A 164 9.38 8.44 -6.69
C GLY A 164 9.05 7.59 -5.48
N SER A 165 8.94 8.17 -4.27
CA SER A 165 8.69 7.40 -3.05
C SER A 165 7.32 6.71 -3.07
N ILE A 166 7.32 5.39 -2.81
CA ILE A 166 6.12 4.62 -2.49
C ILE A 166 5.99 4.57 -0.97
N VAL A 167 4.93 5.19 -0.44
CA VAL A 167 4.69 5.34 1.00
C VAL A 167 3.56 4.42 1.44
N VAL A 168 3.78 3.61 2.48
CA VAL A 168 2.76 2.71 3.03
C VAL A 168 2.14 3.28 4.30
N PHE A 169 0.82 3.41 4.25
CA PHE A 169 -0.11 3.48 5.37
C PHE A 169 -1.00 2.23 5.37
N HIS A 170 -1.81 2.03 6.42
CA HIS A 170 -2.71 0.90 6.50
C HIS A 170 -4.15 1.38 6.79
N ASP A 171 -5.06 0.94 5.94
CA ASP A 171 -6.50 1.20 6.03
C ASP A 171 -7.14 0.21 7.00
N SER A 172 -6.86 0.39 8.29
CA SER A 172 -7.34 -0.50 9.34
C SER A 172 -7.51 0.22 10.69
N GLU A 173 -8.40 -0.28 11.55
CA GLU A 173 -8.65 0.28 12.89
C GLU A 173 -7.39 0.42 13.73
N LYS A 174 -6.48 -0.56 13.61
CA LYS A 174 -5.22 -0.57 14.35
C LYS A 174 -4.34 0.63 14.01
N SER A 175 -4.39 1.09 12.77
CA SER A 175 -3.53 2.13 12.21
C SER A 175 -4.15 3.52 12.30
N PHE A 176 -5.47 3.60 12.40
CA PHE A 176 -6.24 4.83 12.23
C PHE A 176 -5.79 5.97 13.14
N ARG A 177 -5.49 5.70 14.43
CA ARG A 177 -5.03 6.73 15.37
C ARG A 177 -3.80 7.47 14.86
N ASN A 178 -2.81 6.74 14.34
CA ASN A 178 -1.56 7.32 13.87
C ASN A 178 -1.72 7.90 12.45
N MET A 179 -2.38 7.17 11.56
CA MET A 179 -2.64 7.58 10.18
C MET A 179 -3.48 8.86 10.13
N ARG A 180 -4.54 8.97 10.94
CA ARG A 180 -5.41 10.17 11.00
C ARG A 180 -4.64 11.46 11.28
N TYR A 181 -3.56 11.38 12.05
CA TYR A 181 -2.68 12.51 12.30
C TYR A 181 -1.65 12.72 11.17
N ALA A 182 -1.09 11.61 10.67
CA ALA A 182 0.05 11.68 9.76
C ALA A 182 -0.33 11.94 8.30
N LEU A 183 -1.45 11.36 7.80
CA LEU A 183 -1.83 11.46 6.39
C LEU A 183 -2.06 12.91 5.91
N PRO A 184 -2.90 13.74 6.55
CA PRO A 184 -3.11 15.12 6.09
C PRO A 184 -1.79 15.93 6.07
N ARG A 185 -0.95 15.76 7.09
CA ARG A 185 0.34 16.46 7.19
C ARG A 185 1.39 15.93 6.21
N THR A 186 1.28 14.68 5.79
CA THR A 186 2.08 14.13 4.70
C THR A 186 1.69 14.78 3.37
N LEU A 187 0.40 14.94 3.11
CA LEU A 187 -0.13 15.61 1.91
C LEU A 187 0.28 17.11 1.89
N GLU A 188 0.18 17.79 3.02
CA GLU A 188 0.70 19.16 3.18
C GLU A 188 2.19 19.22 2.82
N ARG A 189 2.98 18.26 3.34
CA ARG A 189 4.42 18.19 3.05
C ARG A 189 4.73 17.90 1.59
N CYS A 190 3.94 17.05 0.91
CA CYS A 190 4.08 16.85 -0.53
C CYS A 190 3.88 18.17 -1.28
N ARG A 191 2.83 18.92 -0.96
CA ARG A 191 2.55 20.22 -1.58
C ARG A 191 3.65 21.25 -1.33
N GLU A 192 4.20 21.34 -0.11
CA GLU A 192 5.32 22.21 0.22
C GLU A 192 6.58 21.88 -0.60
N LEU A 193 6.78 20.61 -0.94
CA LEU A 193 7.90 20.14 -1.76
C LEU A 193 7.63 20.23 -3.27
N GLY A 194 6.46 20.68 -3.70
CA GLY A 194 6.04 20.70 -5.11
C GLY A 194 5.81 19.30 -5.69
N LEU A 195 5.52 18.30 -4.84
CA LEU A 195 5.29 16.92 -5.25
C LEU A 195 3.78 16.63 -5.36
N SER A 196 3.37 16.08 -6.49
CA SER A 196 2.00 15.56 -6.67
C SER A 196 1.83 14.19 -6.03
N CYS A 197 0.60 13.83 -5.63
CA CYS A 197 0.29 12.49 -5.15
C CYS A 197 -0.50 11.75 -6.23
N LYS A 198 0.08 10.70 -6.80
CA LYS A 198 -0.50 9.91 -7.89
C LYS A 198 -0.79 8.47 -7.48
N ALA A 199 -1.76 7.86 -8.16
CA ALA A 199 -1.93 6.40 -8.15
C ALA A 199 -0.77 5.72 -8.91
N ILE A 200 -0.46 4.46 -8.56
CA ILE A 200 0.58 3.68 -9.23
C ILE A 200 0.06 3.21 -10.60
N GLU A 201 0.72 3.65 -11.65
CA GLU A 201 0.54 3.16 -13.02
C GLU A 201 1.89 2.63 -13.52
N LEU A 202 1.93 1.37 -13.99
CA LEU A 202 3.15 0.65 -14.36
C LEU A 202 2.99 -0.04 -15.72
#